data_85f83ecfd257fc74012d48ff5763f974
#
_entry.id   85f83ecfd257fc74012d48ff5763f974
#
_cell.length_a   1.000
_cell.length_b   1.000
_cell.length_c   1.000
_cell.angle_alpha   90.00
_cell.angle_beta   90.00
_cell.angle_gamma   90.00
#
_symmetry.space_group_name_H-M   'P 1'
#
loop_
_entity.id
_entity.type
_entity.pdbx_description
1 polymer ?
#
loop_
_entity_poly.entity_id
_entity_poly.type
_entity_poly.pdbx_seq_one_letter_code
_entity_poly.pdbx_strand_id
1 'polypeptide(L)'
;MSVSARAGQRKTRPPFKQRPLRLPGQSLAERIDAVLMDKLLLWIFMPTFMVVVAAIEWVGWAFSVNRRPVTCTVAAVGMALVSIYKIRPVLRELRLLRQGLDGEKIVGQALDQLRADGYLVVHDLVQDGYNIDHVLVGPTGVYAIETKTISKPADHDARVVYNGDRVLVAGSEPDRDPLKQAMAAADRVSEIIEERTGHKVKVRPVVVYPGWFIQRKCPSPQVWVVNEKYLPGWLDHEPVRLDPAHIRLYATALESSARC
;
A
#
# COMPACT_ATOMS: atom_id res chain seq x y z
N MET A 1 -37.72 7.23 47.31
CA MET A 1 -38.02 6.45 46.09
C MET A 1 -37.37 7.19 44.92
N SER A 2 -36.20 6.74 44.53
CA SER A 2 -35.47 7.33 43.39
C SER A 2 -35.46 6.32 42.26
N VAL A 3 -36.22 6.60 41.20
CA VAL A 3 -36.29 5.77 39.99
C VAL A 3 -35.17 6.22 39.06
N SER A 4 -34.05 5.48 39.07
CA SER A 4 -32.98 5.63 38.09
C SER A 4 -33.42 5.06 36.75
N ALA A 5 -33.78 5.94 35.80
CA ALA A 5 -34.08 5.57 34.43
C ALA A 5 -32.77 5.21 33.74
N ARG A 6 -32.48 3.90 33.57
CA ARG A 6 -31.45 3.42 32.62
C ARG A 6 -31.92 3.75 31.22
N ALA A 7 -31.34 4.81 30.64
CA ALA A 7 -31.44 5.07 29.22
C ALA A 7 -30.76 3.93 28.46
N GLY A 8 -31.54 3.04 27.88
CA GLY A 8 -31.08 1.95 27.05
C GLY A 8 -30.36 2.55 25.81
N GLN A 9 -29.05 2.29 25.66
CA GLN A 9 -28.33 2.61 24.46
C GLN A 9 -29.02 1.93 23.27
N ARG A 10 -29.73 2.69 22.45
CA ARG A 10 -30.26 2.20 21.18
C ARG A 10 -29.07 1.73 20.33
N LYS A 11 -29.01 0.44 20.04
CA LYS A 11 -28.06 -0.13 19.07
C LYS A 11 -28.34 0.49 17.71
N THR A 12 -27.54 1.46 17.32
CA THR A 12 -27.60 2.05 15.98
C THR A 12 -26.89 1.10 15.00
N ARG A 13 -27.53 0.83 13.86
CA ARG A 13 -26.91 0.12 12.74
C ARG A 13 -26.40 1.14 11.75
N PRO A 14 -25.22 0.93 11.13
CA PRO A 14 -24.76 1.83 10.07
C PRO A 14 -25.78 1.84 8.92
N PRO A 15 -26.02 2.98 8.27
CA PRO A 15 -26.99 3.11 7.19
C PRO A 15 -26.57 2.36 5.92
N PHE A 16 -25.30 2.04 5.78
CA PHE A 16 -24.75 1.39 4.59
C PHE A 16 -24.76 -0.14 4.76
N LYS A 17 -25.30 -0.83 3.74
CA LYS A 17 -25.30 -2.31 3.70
C LYS A 17 -23.99 -2.91 3.22
N GLN A 18 -23.20 -2.14 2.49
CA GLN A 18 -21.93 -2.58 1.89
C GLN A 18 -20.81 -1.62 2.31
N ARG A 19 -19.61 -2.17 2.48
CA ARG A 19 -18.41 -1.35 2.68
C ARG A 19 -18.07 -0.62 1.37
N PRO A 20 -17.52 0.61 1.43
CA PRO A 20 -17.03 1.29 0.24
C PRO A 20 -15.90 0.49 -0.42
N LEU A 21 -15.72 0.69 -1.72
CA LEU A 21 -14.57 0.14 -2.44
C LEU A 21 -13.27 0.72 -1.87
N ARG A 22 -12.21 -0.08 -1.90
CA ARG A 22 -10.90 0.36 -1.43
C ARG A 22 -10.27 1.34 -2.44
N LEU A 23 -9.51 2.27 -1.91
CA LEU A 23 -8.76 3.26 -2.69
C LEU A 23 -7.35 2.72 -3.02
N PRO A 24 -6.68 3.26 -4.06
CA PRO A 24 -5.30 2.92 -4.35
C PRO A 24 -4.39 3.09 -3.13
N GLY A 25 -3.69 2.04 -2.72
CA GLY A 25 -2.76 2.07 -1.59
C GLY A 25 -3.41 2.14 -0.22
N GLN A 26 -4.69 1.82 -0.07
CA GLN A 26 -5.36 1.91 1.23
C GLN A 26 -4.70 1.01 2.28
N SER A 27 -4.28 -0.20 1.94
CA SER A 27 -3.55 -1.10 2.85
C SER A 27 -2.23 -0.48 3.33
N LEU A 28 -1.50 0.22 2.45
CA LEU A 28 -0.29 0.94 2.84
C LEU A 28 -0.60 2.12 3.76
N ALA A 29 -1.69 2.85 3.51
CA ALA A 29 -2.12 3.94 4.40
C ALA A 29 -2.49 3.42 5.79
N GLU A 30 -3.26 2.34 5.87
CA GLU A 30 -3.61 1.66 7.14
C GLU A 30 -2.35 1.18 7.88
N ARG A 31 -1.36 0.66 7.15
CA ARG A 31 -0.08 0.24 7.73
C ARG A 31 0.76 1.43 8.22
N ILE A 32 0.74 2.57 7.52
CA ILE A 32 1.40 3.81 7.98
C ILE A 32 0.79 4.27 9.31
N ASP A 33 -0.55 4.28 9.41
CA ASP A 33 -1.25 4.67 10.63
C ASP A 33 -0.93 3.73 11.80
N ALA A 34 -0.88 2.42 11.56
CA ALA A 34 -0.47 1.44 12.56
C ALA A 34 0.97 1.67 13.05
N VAL A 35 1.92 1.88 12.14
CA VAL A 35 3.33 2.16 12.50
C VAL A 35 3.46 3.47 13.29
N LEU A 36 2.68 4.50 12.95
CA LEU A 36 2.65 5.77 13.68
C LEU A 36 2.13 5.58 15.11
N MET A 37 1.01 4.87 15.26
CA MET A 37 0.37 4.66 16.56
C MET A 37 1.16 3.68 17.45
N ASP A 38 1.54 2.52 16.92
CA ASP A 38 2.14 1.46 17.71
C ASP A 38 3.63 1.67 18.02
N LYS A 39 4.36 2.27 17.09
CA LYS A 39 5.82 2.40 17.22
C LYS A 39 6.26 3.83 17.52
N LEU A 40 5.78 4.82 16.76
CA LEU A 40 6.33 6.18 16.85
C LEU A 40 5.85 6.91 18.10
N LEU A 41 4.54 6.85 18.40
CA LEU A 41 3.96 7.54 19.55
C LEU A 41 4.63 7.14 20.88
N LEU A 42 4.90 5.85 21.08
CA LEU A 42 5.54 5.36 22.28
C LEU A 42 6.91 6.03 22.51
N TRP A 43 7.75 6.07 21.47
CA TRP A 43 9.11 6.62 21.54
C TRP A 43 9.16 8.15 21.60
N ILE A 44 8.07 8.85 21.29
CA ILE A 44 7.92 10.30 21.50
C ILE A 44 7.39 10.56 22.90
N PHE A 45 6.37 9.82 23.32
CA PHE A 45 5.69 10.06 24.60
C PHE A 45 6.59 9.78 25.80
N MET A 46 7.33 8.67 25.79
CA MET A 46 8.17 8.26 26.94
C MET A 46 9.24 9.30 27.31
N PRO A 47 10.09 9.79 26.39
CA PRO A 47 11.08 10.82 26.76
C PRO A 47 10.41 12.14 27.14
N THR A 48 9.29 12.52 26.48
CA THR A 48 8.55 13.75 26.85
C THR A 48 8.02 13.66 28.28
N PHE A 49 7.44 12.53 28.65
CA PHE A 49 6.99 12.27 30.01
C PHE A 49 8.14 12.35 31.04
N MET A 50 9.30 11.75 30.73
CA MET A 50 10.46 11.79 31.59
C MET A 50 11.03 13.21 31.77
N VAL A 51 10.99 14.04 30.71
CA VAL A 51 11.39 15.46 30.79
C VAL A 51 10.45 16.23 31.72
N VAL A 52 9.13 16.00 31.62
CA VAL A 52 8.13 16.62 32.51
C VAL A 52 8.40 16.22 33.97
N VAL A 53 8.64 14.93 34.23
CA VAL A 53 9.00 14.45 35.60
C VAL A 53 10.26 15.12 36.10
N ALA A 54 11.31 15.21 35.30
CA ALA A 54 12.55 15.90 35.67
C ALA A 54 12.31 17.40 35.99
N ALA A 55 11.48 18.07 35.19
CA ALA A 55 11.13 19.48 35.45
C ALA A 55 10.38 19.65 36.78
N ILE A 56 9.42 18.77 37.10
CA ILE A 56 8.71 18.79 38.39
C ILE A 56 9.68 18.56 39.56
N GLU A 57 10.65 17.66 39.42
CA GLU A 57 11.68 17.42 40.44
C GLU A 57 12.58 18.67 40.69
N TRP A 58 12.94 19.39 39.61
CA TRP A 58 13.69 20.65 39.72
C TRP A 58 12.91 21.76 40.44
N VAL A 59 11.63 21.90 40.09
CA VAL A 59 10.73 22.86 40.75
C VAL A 59 10.60 22.52 42.23
N GLY A 60 10.34 21.25 42.57
CA GLY A 60 10.23 20.81 43.99
C GLY A 60 11.52 21.02 44.75
N TRP A 61 12.68 20.81 44.17
CA TRP A 61 13.97 21.08 44.79
C TRP A 61 14.17 22.57 45.08
N ALA A 62 13.77 23.46 44.16
CA ALA A 62 13.86 24.90 44.33
C ALA A 62 13.01 25.42 45.54
N PHE A 63 11.94 24.70 45.90
CA PHE A 63 11.10 24.99 47.08
C PHE A 63 11.51 24.23 48.35
N SER A 64 12.78 23.78 48.46
CA SER A 64 13.37 23.10 49.63
C SER A 64 12.68 21.76 49.98
N VAL A 65 12.04 21.09 49.04
CA VAL A 65 11.53 19.74 49.19
C VAL A 65 12.64 18.73 48.91
N ASN A 66 12.75 17.67 49.72
CA ASN A 66 13.75 16.62 49.50
C ASN A 66 13.49 15.89 48.19
N ARG A 67 14.15 16.31 47.11
CA ARG A 67 13.97 15.84 45.73
C ARG A 67 15.31 15.43 45.13
N ARG A 68 15.24 14.62 44.07
CA ARG A 68 16.41 14.09 43.34
C ARG A 68 16.41 14.51 41.87
N PRO A 69 16.48 15.82 41.54
CA PRO A 69 16.34 16.31 40.18
C PRO A 69 17.44 15.80 39.25
N VAL A 70 18.66 15.62 39.73
CA VAL A 70 19.79 15.14 38.92
C VAL A 70 19.55 13.72 38.41
N THR A 71 19.05 12.81 39.25
CA THR A 71 18.78 11.42 38.84
C THR A 71 17.68 11.36 37.80
N CYS A 72 16.59 12.14 37.95
CA CYS A 72 15.51 12.22 36.97
C CYS A 72 15.98 12.85 35.65
N THR A 73 16.85 13.86 35.69
CA THR A 73 17.47 14.46 34.52
C THR A 73 18.32 13.44 33.74
N VAL A 74 19.19 12.71 34.44
CA VAL A 74 20.01 11.66 33.82
C VAL A 74 19.15 10.58 33.17
N ALA A 75 18.08 10.16 33.87
CA ALA A 75 17.13 9.20 33.31
C ALA A 75 16.40 9.73 32.07
N ALA A 76 15.97 11.00 32.10
CA ALA A 76 15.32 11.65 30.95
C ALA A 76 16.27 11.75 29.75
N VAL A 77 17.52 12.13 29.95
CA VAL A 77 18.54 12.15 28.88
C VAL A 77 18.79 10.75 28.34
N GLY A 78 18.96 9.75 29.20
CA GLY A 78 19.13 8.36 28.77
C GLY A 78 17.94 7.86 27.93
N MET A 79 16.71 8.15 28.39
CA MET A 79 15.49 7.79 27.65
C MET A 79 15.42 8.51 26.29
N ALA A 80 15.81 9.80 26.23
CA ALA A 80 15.83 10.55 24.98
C ALA A 80 16.82 9.95 23.96
N LEU A 81 18.02 9.57 24.41
CA LEU A 81 19.01 8.90 23.54
C LEU A 81 18.51 7.57 23.02
N VAL A 82 17.91 6.73 23.86
CA VAL A 82 17.28 5.46 23.45
C VAL A 82 16.16 5.72 22.44
N SER A 83 15.33 6.72 22.67
CA SER A 83 14.22 7.08 21.77
C SER A 83 14.74 7.54 20.41
N ILE A 84 15.76 8.38 20.35
CA ILE A 84 16.39 8.82 19.09
C ILE A 84 16.92 7.61 18.31
N TYR A 85 17.57 6.66 19.00
CA TYR A 85 18.06 5.44 18.37
C TYR A 85 16.91 4.59 17.80
N LYS A 86 15.83 4.40 18.55
CA LYS A 86 14.67 3.58 18.17
C LYS A 86 13.78 4.25 17.10
N ILE A 87 13.70 5.57 17.07
CA ILE A 87 12.89 6.31 16.09
C ILE A 87 13.49 6.24 14.68
N ARG A 88 14.82 6.23 14.53
CA ARG A 88 15.49 6.23 13.21
C ARG A 88 15.00 5.13 12.26
N PRO A 89 14.96 3.82 12.65
CA PRO A 89 14.44 2.77 11.78
C PRO A 89 12.95 2.94 11.48
N VAL A 90 12.14 3.43 12.42
CA VAL A 90 10.70 3.70 12.23
C VAL A 90 10.49 4.78 11.16
N LEU A 91 11.26 5.87 11.22
CA LEU A 91 11.19 6.92 10.21
C LEU A 91 11.61 6.43 8.82
N ARG A 92 12.59 5.52 8.75
CA ARG A 92 12.99 4.87 7.48
C ARG A 92 11.85 4.00 6.93
N GLU A 93 11.24 3.16 7.78
CA GLU A 93 10.08 2.34 7.41
C GLU A 93 8.93 3.22 6.89
N LEU A 94 8.58 4.29 7.60
CA LEU A 94 7.53 5.23 7.20
C LEU A 94 7.82 5.90 5.85
N ARG A 95 9.07 6.26 5.58
CA ARG A 95 9.46 6.86 4.30
C ARG A 95 9.25 5.88 3.14
N LEU A 96 9.63 4.62 3.31
CA LEU A 96 9.45 3.57 2.29
C LEU A 96 7.96 3.28 2.05
N LEU A 97 7.16 3.18 3.12
CA LEU A 97 5.71 2.98 3.00
C LEU A 97 5.03 4.16 2.28
N ARG A 98 5.40 5.40 2.61
CA ARG A 98 4.87 6.60 1.93
C ARG A 98 5.24 6.61 0.46
N GLN A 99 6.49 6.29 0.14
CA GLN A 99 6.95 6.20 -1.25
C GLN A 99 6.14 5.13 -2.02
N GLY A 100 5.90 3.96 -1.43
CA GLY A 100 5.04 2.92 -2.00
C GLY A 100 3.63 3.44 -2.25
N LEU A 101 3.02 4.06 -1.23
CA LEU A 101 1.68 4.64 -1.31
C LEU A 101 1.54 5.69 -2.43
N ASP A 102 2.52 6.57 -2.56
CA ASP A 102 2.52 7.59 -3.63
C ASP A 102 2.59 6.93 -5.01
N GLY A 103 3.38 5.87 -5.16
CA GLY A 103 3.45 5.10 -6.41
C GLY A 103 2.14 4.42 -6.76
N GLU A 104 1.49 3.73 -5.80
CA GLU A 104 0.19 3.10 -6.02
C GLU A 104 -0.90 4.13 -6.37
N LYS A 105 -0.87 5.32 -5.75
CA LYS A 105 -1.79 6.41 -6.10
C LYS A 105 -1.57 6.92 -7.53
N ILE A 106 -0.32 7.10 -7.94
CA ILE A 106 0.02 7.55 -9.31
C ILE A 106 -0.49 6.53 -10.33
N VAL A 107 -0.19 5.24 -10.11
CA VAL A 107 -0.67 4.17 -11.00
C VAL A 107 -2.19 4.08 -10.98
N GLY A 108 -2.82 4.11 -9.80
CA GLY A 108 -4.27 4.07 -9.67
C GLY A 108 -4.97 5.21 -10.42
N GLN A 109 -4.44 6.45 -10.32
CA GLN A 109 -4.96 7.59 -11.07
C GLN A 109 -4.82 7.42 -12.59
N ALA A 110 -3.70 6.86 -13.06
CA ALA A 110 -3.52 6.56 -14.48
C ALA A 110 -4.50 5.49 -14.97
N LEU A 111 -4.73 4.43 -14.16
CA LEU A 111 -5.70 3.39 -14.48
C LEU A 111 -7.15 3.90 -14.46
N ASP A 112 -7.50 4.81 -13.55
CA ASP A 112 -8.84 5.39 -13.49
C ASP A 112 -9.19 6.21 -14.74
N GLN A 113 -8.22 6.77 -15.45
CA GLN A 113 -8.45 7.43 -16.73
C GLN A 113 -8.95 6.47 -17.81
N LEU A 114 -8.56 5.19 -17.76
CA LEU A 114 -9.00 4.16 -18.71
C LEU A 114 -10.49 3.79 -18.56
N ARG A 115 -11.17 4.29 -17.52
CA ARG A 115 -12.63 4.12 -17.39
C ARG A 115 -13.39 4.75 -18.55
N ALA A 116 -12.85 5.80 -19.16
CA ALA A 116 -13.41 6.41 -20.37
C ALA A 116 -13.39 5.45 -21.57
N ASP A 117 -12.41 4.53 -21.60
CA ASP A 117 -12.21 3.54 -22.66
C ASP A 117 -12.91 2.19 -22.34
N GLY A 118 -13.80 2.18 -21.34
CA GLY A 118 -14.61 1.02 -20.98
C GLY A 118 -13.93 0.02 -20.04
N TYR A 119 -12.81 0.41 -19.40
CA TYR A 119 -12.17 -0.40 -18.35
C TYR A 119 -12.79 -0.13 -16.99
N LEU A 120 -12.84 -1.16 -16.14
CA LEU A 120 -13.16 -1.07 -14.72
C LEU A 120 -11.93 -1.41 -13.91
N VAL A 121 -11.70 -0.68 -12.83
CA VAL A 121 -10.50 -0.83 -11.99
C VAL A 121 -10.92 -1.19 -10.57
N VAL A 122 -10.34 -2.25 -10.04
CA VAL A 122 -10.42 -2.64 -8.63
C VAL A 122 -9.06 -2.38 -8.00
N HIS A 123 -9.02 -1.59 -6.93
CA HIS A 123 -7.81 -1.23 -6.23
C HIS A 123 -7.68 -2.00 -4.92
N ASP A 124 -6.43 -2.27 -4.52
CA ASP A 124 -6.06 -2.80 -3.21
C ASP A 124 -6.89 -4.02 -2.81
N LEU A 125 -6.87 -5.07 -3.65
CA LEU A 125 -7.60 -6.31 -3.41
C LEU A 125 -6.88 -7.13 -2.33
N VAL A 126 -7.42 -7.07 -1.11
CA VAL A 126 -6.84 -7.74 0.07
C VAL A 126 -7.05 -9.24 -0.02
N GLN A 127 -5.97 -10.00 0.17
CA GLN A 127 -5.96 -11.45 0.27
C GLN A 127 -5.26 -11.90 1.56
N ASP A 128 -5.36 -13.17 1.90
CA ASP A 128 -4.67 -13.74 3.06
C ASP A 128 -3.14 -13.69 2.87
N GLY A 129 -2.49 -12.79 3.61
CA GLY A 129 -1.04 -12.65 3.64
C GLY A 129 -0.41 -11.76 2.56
N TYR A 130 -1.16 -11.28 1.58
CA TYR A 130 -0.70 -10.33 0.56
C TYR A 130 -1.87 -9.55 -0.05
N ASN A 131 -1.56 -8.46 -0.76
CA ASN A 131 -2.55 -7.67 -1.48
C ASN A 131 -2.19 -7.63 -2.97
N ILE A 132 -3.19 -7.44 -3.82
CA ILE A 132 -3.03 -7.16 -5.23
C ILE A 132 -3.30 -5.68 -5.41
N ASP A 133 -2.31 -4.92 -5.87
CA ASP A 133 -2.37 -3.45 -5.89
C ASP A 133 -3.53 -2.96 -6.75
N HIS A 134 -3.64 -3.45 -8.00
CA HIS A 134 -4.74 -3.11 -8.89
C HIS A 134 -5.12 -4.26 -9.82
N VAL A 135 -6.41 -4.37 -10.14
CA VAL A 135 -6.91 -5.24 -11.20
C VAL A 135 -7.67 -4.38 -12.21
N LEU A 136 -7.29 -4.49 -13.47
CA LEU A 136 -7.95 -3.81 -14.58
C LEU A 136 -8.75 -4.83 -15.40
N VAL A 137 -10.03 -4.58 -15.60
CA VAL A 137 -10.94 -5.42 -16.39
C VAL A 137 -11.52 -4.58 -17.50
N GLY A 138 -11.32 -4.98 -18.75
CA GLY A 138 -11.79 -4.17 -19.88
C GLY A 138 -11.92 -4.94 -21.18
N PRO A 139 -12.18 -4.23 -22.29
CA PRO A 139 -12.45 -4.86 -23.57
C PRO A 139 -11.37 -5.85 -24.02
N THR A 140 -10.10 -5.56 -23.72
CA THR A 140 -8.96 -6.38 -24.18
C THR A 140 -8.63 -7.53 -23.23
N GLY A 141 -9.23 -7.59 -22.02
CA GLY A 141 -9.04 -8.68 -21.07
C GLY A 141 -8.97 -8.26 -19.62
N VAL A 142 -8.34 -9.12 -18.80
CA VAL A 142 -8.12 -8.89 -17.37
C VAL A 142 -6.63 -8.82 -17.09
N TYR A 143 -6.22 -7.84 -16.29
CA TYR A 143 -4.82 -7.53 -15.98
C TYR A 143 -4.64 -7.40 -14.46
N ALA A 144 -3.72 -8.17 -13.89
CA ALA A 144 -3.28 -8.01 -12.52
C ALA A 144 -2.01 -7.14 -12.51
N ILE A 145 -2.06 -6.01 -11.82
CA ILE A 145 -1.05 -4.96 -11.88
C ILE A 145 -0.38 -4.84 -10.52
N GLU A 146 0.93 -5.08 -10.52
CA GLU A 146 1.83 -4.89 -9.39
C GLU A 146 2.60 -3.59 -9.57
N THR A 147 2.60 -2.71 -8.58
CA THR A 147 3.30 -1.42 -8.60
C THR A 147 4.62 -1.51 -7.87
N LYS A 148 5.71 -1.11 -8.52
CA LYS A 148 7.05 -1.07 -7.93
C LYS A 148 7.60 0.35 -7.88
N THR A 149 7.54 0.96 -6.70
CA THR A 149 8.04 2.31 -6.48
C THR A 149 9.42 2.28 -5.88
N ILE A 150 10.42 2.61 -6.68
CA ILE A 150 11.85 2.64 -6.30
C ILE A 150 12.39 4.05 -6.55
N SER A 151 13.18 4.57 -5.61
CA SER A 151 13.86 5.87 -5.79
C SER A 151 14.90 5.78 -6.88
N LYS A 152 14.98 6.81 -7.74
CA LYS A 152 16.00 6.90 -8.76
C LYS A 152 17.31 7.37 -8.15
N PRO A 153 18.45 6.73 -8.48
CA PRO A 153 19.76 7.29 -8.16
C PRO A 153 19.97 8.61 -8.90
N ALA A 154 20.59 9.58 -8.24
CA ALA A 154 20.86 10.91 -8.83
C ALA A 154 21.97 10.85 -9.90
N ASP A 155 22.91 9.92 -9.77
CA ASP A 155 24.19 9.94 -10.49
C ASP A 155 24.31 8.89 -11.59
N HIS A 156 23.28 8.08 -11.83
CA HIS A 156 23.34 6.95 -12.76
C HIS A 156 22.15 6.95 -13.73
N ASP A 157 22.35 6.26 -14.85
CA ASP A 157 21.32 6.01 -15.84
C ASP A 157 20.15 5.22 -15.21
N ALA A 158 19.11 5.97 -14.83
CA ALA A 158 17.95 5.48 -14.13
C ALA A 158 16.99 4.77 -15.11
N ARG A 159 17.34 3.54 -15.51
CA ARG A 159 16.49 2.69 -16.35
C ARG A 159 16.16 1.38 -15.69
N VAL A 160 15.03 0.80 -16.06
CA VAL A 160 14.66 -0.58 -15.78
C VAL A 160 14.93 -1.41 -17.04
N VAL A 161 15.77 -2.42 -16.93
CA VAL A 161 16.09 -3.34 -18.03
C VAL A 161 15.34 -4.65 -17.81
N TYR A 162 14.56 -5.08 -18.80
CA TYR A 162 13.78 -6.31 -18.77
C TYR A 162 14.12 -7.19 -19.97
N ASN A 163 14.58 -8.41 -19.72
CA ASN A 163 14.99 -9.38 -20.74
C ASN A 163 14.00 -10.55 -20.97
N GLY A 164 12.88 -10.59 -20.25
CA GLY A 164 11.90 -11.66 -20.28
C GLY A 164 11.86 -12.50 -18.99
N ASP A 165 13.02 -12.77 -18.41
CA ASP A 165 13.16 -13.61 -17.21
C ASP A 165 13.58 -12.83 -15.96
N ARG A 166 14.22 -11.67 -16.15
CA ARG A 166 14.76 -10.83 -15.06
C ARG A 166 14.52 -9.36 -15.31
N VAL A 167 14.35 -8.65 -14.20
CA VAL A 167 14.27 -7.19 -14.17
C VAL A 167 15.46 -6.64 -13.40
N LEU A 168 16.20 -5.71 -14.00
CA LEU A 168 17.25 -4.94 -13.36
C LEU A 168 16.80 -3.49 -13.24
N VAL A 169 16.86 -2.94 -12.04
CA VAL A 169 16.54 -1.54 -11.74
C VAL A 169 17.83 -0.81 -11.43
N ALA A 170 18.19 0.18 -12.26
CA ALA A 170 19.50 0.86 -12.18
C ALA A 170 20.69 -0.12 -12.08
N GLY A 171 20.63 -1.22 -12.82
CA GLY A 171 21.67 -2.25 -12.89
C GLY A 171 21.65 -3.30 -11.78
N SER A 172 20.76 -3.20 -10.79
CA SER A 172 20.65 -4.15 -9.67
C SER A 172 19.35 -4.94 -9.72
N GLU A 173 19.39 -6.20 -9.26
CA GLU A 173 18.16 -6.97 -9.05
C GLU A 173 17.39 -6.43 -7.83
N PRO A 174 16.05 -6.31 -7.90
CA PRO A 174 15.25 -5.95 -6.73
C PRO A 174 15.23 -7.07 -5.68
N ASP A 175 15.11 -6.71 -4.40
CA ASP A 175 15.11 -7.65 -3.25
C ASP A 175 14.06 -8.77 -3.38
N ARG A 176 12.93 -8.46 -4.02
CA ARG A 176 11.86 -9.42 -4.32
C ARG A 176 11.62 -9.44 -5.82
N ASP A 177 11.51 -10.63 -6.38
CA ASP A 177 11.24 -10.83 -7.79
C ASP A 177 9.85 -10.30 -8.18
N PRO A 178 9.75 -9.17 -8.91
CA PRO A 178 8.48 -8.55 -9.26
C PRO A 178 7.69 -9.37 -10.30
N LEU A 179 8.38 -10.17 -11.10
CA LEU A 179 7.73 -11.02 -12.11
C LEU A 179 6.96 -12.15 -11.44
N LYS A 180 7.56 -12.80 -10.44
CA LYS A 180 6.87 -13.84 -9.65
C LYS A 180 5.68 -13.28 -8.88
N GLN A 181 5.82 -12.07 -8.31
CA GLN A 181 4.71 -11.42 -7.61
C GLN A 181 3.54 -11.14 -8.56
N ALA A 182 3.82 -10.56 -9.72
CA ALA A 182 2.78 -10.27 -10.72
C ALA A 182 2.11 -11.55 -11.26
N MET A 183 2.87 -12.62 -11.47
CA MET A 183 2.31 -13.92 -11.90
C MET A 183 1.40 -14.51 -10.81
N ALA A 184 1.83 -14.54 -9.56
CA ALA A 184 1.01 -15.02 -8.45
C ALA A 184 -0.27 -14.19 -8.27
N ALA A 185 -0.19 -12.86 -8.45
CA ALA A 185 -1.35 -11.98 -8.45
C ALA A 185 -2.32 -12.31 -9.59
N ALA A 186 -1.81 -12.56 -10.80
CA ALA A 186 -2.63 -12.93 -11.96
C ALA A 186 -3.34 -14.28 -11.78
N ASP A 187 -2.62 -15.27 -11.25
CA ASP A 187 -3.19 -16.59 -10.95
C ASP A 187 -4.33 -16.44 -9.91
N ARG A 188 -4.11 -15.68 -8.84
CA ARG A 188 -5.12 -15.46 -7.81
C ARG A 188 -6.35 -14.71 -8.33
N VAL A 189 -6.17 -13.69 -9.16
CA VAL A 189 -7.30 -13.00 -9.84
C VAL A 189 -8.10 -13.96 -10.70
N SER A 190 -7.43 -14.85 -11.46
CA SER A 190 -8.08 -15.88 -12.26
C SER A 190 -8.92 -16.83 -11.39
N GLU A 191 -8.36 -17.31 -10.27
CA GLU A 191 -9.07 -18.17 -9.32
C GLU A 191 -10.31 -17.47 -8.73
N ILE A 192 -10.20 -16.21 -8.28
CA ILE A 192 -11.33 -15.46 -7.73
C ILE A 192 -12.46 -15.34 -8.74
N ILE A 193 -12.13 -15.05 -10.01
CA ILE A 193 -13.13 -14.96 -11.06
C ILE A 193 -13.78 -16.33 -11.29
N GLU A 194 -12.98 -17.40 -11.36
CA GLU A 194 -13.49 -18.77 -11.57
C GLU A 194 -14.37 -19.22 -10.39
N GLU A 195 -13.95 -19.04 -9.15
CA GLU A 195 -14.71 -19.36 -7.94
C GLU A 195 -16.08 -18.66 -7.89
N ARG A 196 -16.17 -17.42 -8.36
CA ARG A 196 -17.37 -16.60 -8.23
C ARG A 196 -18.28 -16.59 -9.45
N THR A 197 -17.74 -16.87 -10.62
CA THR A 197 -18.49 -16.79 -11.88
C THR A 197 -18.57 -18.12 -12.63
N GLY A 198 -17.74 -19.09 -12.28
CA GLY A 198 -17.57 -20.34 -13.04
C GLY A 198 -16.77 -20.17 -14.33
N HIS A 199 -16.30 -18.96 -14.64
CA HIS A 199 -15.58 -18.68 -15.88
C HIS A 199 -14.07 -18.73 -15.65
N LYS A 200 -13.37 -19.55 -16.43
CA LYS A 200 -11.92 -19.57 -16.45
C LYS A 200 -11.38 -18.47 -17.36
N VAL A 201 -10.68 -17.51 -16.81
CA VAL A 201 -10.18 -16.32 -17.53
C VAL A 201 -8.66 -16.26 -17.45
N LYS A 202 -8.01 -16.03 -18.59
CA LYS A 202 -6.58 -15.76 -18.61
C LYS A 202 -6.32 -14.32 -18.17
N VAL A 203 -5.65 -14.15 -17.04
CA VAL A 203 -5.23 -12.85 -16.52
C VAL A 203 -3.81 -12.53 -16.95
N ARG A 204 -3.58 -11.32 -17.43
CA ARG A 204 -2.26 -10.85 -17.83
C ARG A 204 -1.53 -10.25 -16.62
N PRO A 205 -0.37 -10.78 -16.21
CA PRO A 205 0.45 -10.16 -15.19
C PRO A 205 1.17 -8.91 -15.74
N VAL A 206 1.13 -7.83 -14.97
CA VAL A 206 1.75 -6.54 -15.32
C VAL A 206 2.52 -6.00 -14.13
N VAL A 207 3.76 -5.56 -14.35
CA VAL A 207 4.55 -4.81 -13.37
C VAL A 207 4.70 -3.38 -13.86
N VAL A 208 4.29 -2.42 -13.03
CA VAL A 208 4.41 -0.99 -13.35
C VAL A 208 5.48 -0.34 -12.49
N TYR A 209 6.44 0.31 -13.14
CA TYR A 209 7.47 1.14 -12.51
C TYR A 209 7.16 2.62 -12.79
N PRO A 210 6.41 3.31 -11.91
CA PRO A 210 6.00 4.68 -12.17
C PRO A 210 7.19 5.62 -12.32
N GLY A 211 7.15 6.41 -13.40
CA GLY A 211 8.18 7.39 -13.71
C GLY A 211 9.51 6.83 -14.24
N TRP A 212 9.71 5.51 -14.35
CA TRP A 212 10.94 4.93 -14.87
C TRP A 212 10.91 4.76 -16.39
N PHE A 213 12.08 4.86 -17.04
CA PHE A 213 12.27 4.43 -18.43
C PHE A 213 12.47 2.90 -18.46
N ILE A 214 11.66 2.20 -19.27
CA ILE A 214 11.72 0.75 -19.40
C ILE A 214 12.43 0.37 -20.69
N GLN A 215 13.60 -0.26 -20.55
CA GLN A 215 14.33 -0.84 -21.67
C GLN A 215 14.00 -2.34 -21.77
N ARG A 216 13.11 -2.67 -22.72
CA ARG A 216 12.72 -4.05 -22.99
C ARG A 216 13.68 -4.70 -24.00
N LYS A 217 14.14 -5.91 -23.69
CA LYS A 217 15.03 -6.72 -24.55
C LYS A 217 14.39 -8.05 -25.00
N CYS A 218 13.07 -8.23 -24.79
CA CYS A 218 12.31 -9.42 -25.20
C CYS A 218 11.11 -9.01 -26.06
N PRO A 219 10.83 -9.72 -27.18
CA PRO A 219 9.77 -9.34 -28.12
C PRO A 219 8.35 -9.65 -27.58
N SER A 220 8.15 -10.77 -26.89
CA SER A 220 6.85 -11.26 -26.44
C SER A 220 6.90 -11.71 -24.99
N PRO A 221 6.85 -10.80 -24.02
CA PRO A 221 7.00 -11.14 -22.62
C PRO A 221 5.73 -11.83 -22.06
N GLN A 222 5.95 -12.79 -21.16
CA GLN A 222 4.88 -13.38 -20.37
C GLN A 222 4.28 -12.36 -19.40
N VAL A 223 5.14 -11.59 -18.74
CA VAL A 223 4.80 -10.49 -17.84
C VAL A 223 5.06 -9.17 -18.56
N TRP A 224 4.11 -8.26 -18.52
CA TRP A 224 4.36 -6.90 -19.01
C TRP A 224 5.11 -6.09 -17.95
N VAL A 225 6.21 -5.49 -18.34
CA VAL A 225 6.96 -4.53 -17.51
C VAL A 225 6.88 -3.19 -18.21
N VAL A 226 6.16 -2.24 -17.61
CA VAL A 226 5.81 -0.97 -18.24
C VAL A 226 5.92 0.20 -17.25
N ASN A 227 5.84 1.40 -17.79
CA ASN A 227 5.61 2.63 -17.06
C ASN A 227 4.10 2.97 -17.18
N GLU A 228 3.55 3.67 -16.17
CA GLU A 228 2.13 4.02 -16.11
C GLU A 228 1.64 4.80 -17.35
N LYS A 229 2.51 5.62 -17.95
CA LYS A 229 2.17 6.44 -19.13
C LYS A 229 2.06 5.64 -20.42
N TYR A 230 2.76 4.52 -20.51
CA TYR A 230 2.79 3.70 -21.72
C TYR A 230 1.81 2.53 -21.68
N LEU A 231 1.22 2.23 -20.52
CA LEU A 231 0.26 1.14 -20.38
C LEU A 231 -0.95 1.29 -21.32
N PRO A 232 -1.57 2.48 -21.49
CA PRO A 232 -2.68 2.63 -22.45
C PRO A 232 -2.31 2.18 -23.86
N GLY A 233 -1.15 2.60 -24.39
CA GLY A 233 -0.70 2.19 -25.71
C GLY A 233 -0.46 0.68 -25.87
N TRP A 234 -0.15 -0.03 -24.77
CA TRP A 234 -0.05 -1.50 -24.83
C TRP A 234 -1.44 -2.14 -24.89
N LEU A 235 -2.42 -1.59 -24.19
CA LEU A 235 -3.80 -2.05 -24.22
C LEU A 235 -4.43 -1.85 -25.60
N ASP A 236 -4.14 -0.74 -26.27
CA ASP A 236 -4.65 -0.41 -27.60
C ASP A 236 -4.20 -1.40 -28.68
N HIS A 237 -3.08 -2.11 -28.47
CA HIS A 237 -2.57 -3.11 -29.40
C HIS A 237 -3.12 -4.54 -29.13
N GLU A 238 -3.88 -4.73 -28.03
CA GLU A 238 -4.48 -6.02 -27.73
C GLU A 238 -5.87 -6.14 -28.41
N PRO A 239 -6.23 -7.33 -28.90
CA PRO A 239 -7.55 -7.55 -29.50
C PRO A 239 -8.64 -7.48 -28.43
N VAL A 240 -9.83 -7.04 -28.84
CA VAL A 240 -11.04 -7.10 -28.01
C VAL A 240 -11.40 -8.55 -27.74
N ARG A 241 -11.57 -8.90 -26.47
CA ARG A 241 -11.82 -10.28 -25.98
C ARG A 241 -13.05 -10.39 -25.10
N LEU A 242 -13.45 -9.31 -24.45
CA LEU A 242 -14.56 -9.28 -23.51
C LEU A 242 -15.64 -8.29 -23.96
N ASP A 243 -16.87 -8.70 -23.85
CA ASP A 243 -18.01 -7.81 -24.01
C ASP A 243 -18.34 -7.06 -22.71
N PRO A 244 -19.18 -6.03 -22.76
CA PRO A 244 -19.51 -5.22 -21.58
C PRO A 244 -20.20 -6.01 -20.45
N ALA A 245 -20.86 -7.13 -20.73
CA ALA A 245 -21.52 -7.95 -19.72
C ALA A 245 -20.48 -8.73 -18.90
N HIS A 246 -19.51 -9.35 -19.58
CA HIS A 246 -18.39 -10.06 -18.93
C HIS A 246 -17.48 -9.10 -18.17
N ILE A 247 -17.21 -7.89 -18.70
CA ILE A 247 -16.44 -6.86 -17.97
C ILE A 247 -17.10 -6.54 -16.63
N ARG A 248 -18.39 -6.25 -16.62
CA ARG A 248 -19.15 -5.96 -15.38
C ARG A 248 -19.20 -7.17 -14.44
N LEU A 249 -19.40 -8.38 -14.97
CA LEU A 249 -19.47 -9.60 -14.18
C LEU A 249 -18.16 -9.84 -13.42
N TYR A 250 -17.01 -9.76 -14.10
CA TYR A 250 -15.70 -10.01 -13.50
C TYR A 250 -15.31 -8.91 -12.53
N ALA A 251 -15.56 -7.65 -12.87
CA ALA A 251 -15.30 -6.54 -11.95
C ALA A 251 -16.13 -6.66 -10.66
N THR A 252 -17.45 -7.00 -10.77
CA THR A 252 -18.32 -7.20 -9.60
C THR A 252 -17.85 -8.38 -8.74
N ALA A 253 -17.39 -9.48 -9.35
CA ALA A 253 -16.83 -10.62 -8.64
C ALA A 253 -15.60 -10.24 -7.82
N LEU A 254 -14.68 -9.47 -8.39
CA LEU A 254 -13.49 -8.96 -7.72
C LEU A 254 -13.83 -7.94 -6.62
N GLU A 255 -14.71 -6.98 -6.89
CA GLU A 255 -15.16 -6.01 -5.89
C GLU A 255 -15.82 -6.67 -4.67
N SER A 256 -16.60 -7.74 -4.89
CA SER A 256 -17.22 -8.48 -3.80
C SER A 256 -16.19 -9.24 -2.94
N SER A 257 -15.07 -9.66 -3.54
CA SER A 257 -13.93 -10.25 -2.82
C SER A 257 -13.15 -9.20 -2.01
N ALA A 258 -13.01 -7.98 -2.53
CA ALA A 258 -12.32 -6.89 -1.86
C ALA A 258 -13.07 -6.34 -0.62
N ARG A 259 -14.35 -6.65 -0.46
CA ARG A 259 -15.20 -6.17 0.65
C ARG A 259 -15.30 -7.15 1.82
N CYS A 260 -14.83 -8.37 1.65
CA CYS A 260 -14.78 -9.38 2.71
C CYS A 260 -13.55 -9.23 3.57
#